data_4660389e2fd96b47b7db8bee9372ebab
#
_entry.id   4660389e2fd96b47b7db8bee9372ebab
#
_cell.length_a   1.000
_cell.length_b   1.000
_cell.length_c   1.000
_cell.angle_alpha   90.00
_cell.angle_beta   90.00
_cell.angle_gamma   90.00
#
_symmetry.space_group_name_H-M   'P 1'
#
loop_
_entity.id
_entity.type
_entity.pdbx_description
1 polymer ?
#
loop_
_entity_poly.entity_id
_entity_poly.type
_entity_poly.pdbx_seq_one_letter_code
_entity_poly.pdbx_strand_id
1 'polypeptide(L)'
;MAYDSNNIFAKILRGEIPCDKVYEDDFALAFRDINPQAKVHTLVIPKGDYISFDDFATTASDAEIGGFARAVQKVAELEGVTDSGYRLLANHGKHSHQEVPHFHVHIAGGESLPGLIA
;
A
#
# COMPACT_ATOMS: atom_id res chain seq x y z
N MET A 1 8.89 -1.47 -18.25
CA MET A 1 8.39 -2.83 -17.98
C MET A 1 6.88 -2.87 -18.06
N ALA A 2 6.33 -3.92 -18.66
CA ALA A 2 4.89 -4.07 -18.74
C ALA A 2 4.33 -4.54 -17.39
N TYR A 3 3.16 -4.07 -17.06
CA TYR A 3 2.46 -4.51 -15.86
C TYR A 3 2.01 -5.96 -16.01
N ASP A 4 2.29 -6.78 -15.00
CA ASP A 4 1.89 -8.18 -14.96
C ASP A 4 0.59 -8.31 -14.16
N SER A 5 -0.53 -8.54 -14.86
CA SER A 5 -1.85 -8.67 -14.24
C SER A 5 -2.04 -9.97 -13.46
N ASN A 6 -1.05 -10.86 -13.47
CA ASN A 6 -1.07 -12.08 -12.66
C ASN A 6 -0.46 -11.90 -11.28
N ASN A 7 -0.06 -10.67 -10.90
CA ASN A 7 0.44 -10.44 -9.56
C ASN A 7 -0.68 -10.60 -8.53
N ILE A 8 -0.28 -10.90 -7.29
CA ILE A 8 -1.24 -11.23 -6.23
C ILE A 8 -2.18 -10.07 -5.89
N PHE A 9 -1.70 -8.82 -5.96
CA PHE A 9 -2.53 -7.68 -5.62
C PHE A 9 -3.58 -7.40 -6.70
N ALA A 10 -3.22 -7.59 -7.97
CA ALA A 10 -4.21 -7.51 -9.05
C ALA A 10 -5.31 -8.56 -8.86
N LYS A 11 -4.93 -9.77 -8.43
CA LYS A 11 -5.88 -10.83 -8.15
C LYS A 11 -6.80 -10.49 -6.97
N ILE A 12 -6.27 -9.86 -5.94
CA ILE A 12 -7.06 -9.38 -4.80
C ILE A 12 -8.07 -8.32 -5.28
N LEU A 13 -7.62 -7.37 -6.12
CA LEU A 13 -8.50 -6.33 -6.66
C LEU A 13 -9.65 -6.92 -7.49
N ARG A 14 -9.41 -8.02 -8.19
CA ARG A 14 -10.44 -8.70 -8.98
C ARG A 14 -11.33 -9.63 -8.14
N GLY A 15 -11.05 -9.77 -6.85
CA GLY A 15 -11.81 -10.67 -5.98
C GLY A 15 -11.45 -12.14 -6.13
N GLU A 16 -10.34 -12.47 -6.81
CA GLU A 16 -9.90 -13.87 -7.00
C GLU A 16 -9.20 -14.42 -5.77
N ILE A 17 -8.60 -13.56 -4.95
CA ILE A 17 -7.93 -13.93 -3.71
C ILE A 17 -8.54 -13.07 -2.59
N PRO A 18 -8.92 -13.67 -1.46
CA PRO A 18 -9.47 -12.90 -0.34
C PRO A 18 -8.39 -12.11 0.38
N CYS A 19 -8.80 -11.05 1.07
CA CYS A 19 -7.92 -10.25 1.92
C CYS A 19 -8.68 -9.78 3.16
N ASP A 20 -7.94 -9.40 4.20
CA ASP A 20 -8.50 -8.78 5.40
C ASP A 20 -8.65 -7.28 5.15
N LYS A 21 -9.75 -6.91 4.53
CA LYS A 21 -10.00 -5.55 4.06
C LYS A 21 -10.23 -4.58 5.22
N VAL A 22 -9.53 -3.44 5.18
CA VAL A 22 -9.67 -2.35 6.13
C VAL A 22 -10.48 -1.20 5.52
N TYR A 23 -10.28 -0.90 4.24
CA TYR A 23 -10.89 0.25 3.59
C TYR A 23 -10.87 0.09 2.07
N GLU A 24 -11.84 0.68 1.43
CA GLU A 24 -11.89 0.72 -0.03
C GLU A 24 -12.66 1.94 -0.50
N ASP A 25 -12.16 2.61 -1.55
CA ASP A 25 -12.87 3.68 -2.24
C ASP A 25 -12.58 3.58 -3.75
N ASP A 26 -12.92 4.61 -4.51
CA ASP A 26 -12.72 4.59 -5.97
C ASP A 26 -11.24 4.56 -6.37
N PHE A 27 -10.34 4.94 -5.48
CA PHE A 27 -8.91 5.09 -5.78
C PHE A 27 -8.03 4.01 -5.19
N ALA A 28 -8.46 3.37 -4.11
CA ALA A 28 -7.58 2.50 -3.34
C ALA A 28 -8.32 1.36 -2.66
N LEU A 29 -7.57 0.32 -2.36
CA LEU A 29 -7.98 -0.77 -1.50
C LEU A 29 -6.91 -0.94 -0.43
N ALA A 30 -7.33 -1.13 0.82
CA ALA A 30 -6.41 -1.35 1.93
C ALA A 30 -6.76 -2.64 2.65
N PHE A 31 -5.74 -3.41 3.01
CA PHE A 31 -5.90 -4.69 3.70
C PHE A 31 -4.68 -4.97 4.57
N ARG A 32 -4.87 -5.79 5.60
CA ARG A 32 -3.79 -6.13 6.53
C ARG A 32 -2.84 -7.11 5.88
N ASP A 33 -1.54 -6.91 6.14
CA ASP A 33 -0.50 -7.83 5.66
C ASP A 33 -0.67 -9.17 6.37
N ILE A 34 -0.59 -10.28 5.62
CA ILE A 34 -0.72 -11.62 6.19
C ILE A 34 0.52 -12.05 6.98
N ASN A 35 1.61 -11.31 6.82
CA ASN A 35 2.87 -11.55 7.54
C ASN A 35 3.32 -10.24 8.19
N PRO A 36 2.59 -9.75 9.22
CA PRO A 36 2.83 -8.42 9.77
C PRO A 36 4.20 -8.31 10.44
N GLN A 37 4.84 -7.16 10.21
CA GLN A 37 6.15 -6.84 10.79
C GLN A 37 6.03 -5.85 11.96
N ALA A 38 4.81 -5.44 12.29
CA ALA A 38 4.48 -4.56 13.41
C ALA A 38 3.06 -4.88 13.87
N LYS A 39 2.65 -4.36 15.04
CA LYS A 39 1.29 -4.56 15.55
C LYS A 39 0.23 -4.09 14.56
N VAL A 40 0.48 -2.96 13.91
CA VAL A 40 -0.31 -2.49 12.78
C VAL A 40 0.59 -2.56 11.56
N HIS A 41 0.19 -3.35 10.57
CA HIS A 41 0.91 -3.45 9.31
C HIS A 41 -0.13 -3.64 8.21
N THR A 42 -0.48 -2.55 7.56
CA THR A 42 -1.55 -2.49 6.58
C THR A 42 -0.98 -2.02 5.24
N LEU A 43 -1.47 -2.60 4.17
CA LEU A 43 -1.07 -2.24 2.80
C LEU A 43 -2.18 -1.41 2.16
N VAL A 44 -1.79 -0.37 1.44
CA VAL A 44 -2.71 0.42 0.61
C VAL A 44 -2.23 0.33 -0.82
N ILE A 45 -3.12 -0.08 -1.72
CA ILE A 45 -2.81 -0.22 -3.14
C ILE A 45 -3.77 0.63 -3.98
N PRO A 46 -3.27 1.24 -5.08
CA PRO A 46 -4.17 1.91 -6.02
C PRO A 46 -4.93 0.88 -6.84
N LYS A 47 -6.09 1.28 -7.36
CA LYS A 47 -6.89 0.39 -8.21
C LYS A 47 -6.37 0.29 -9.64
N GLY A 48 -5.60 1.28 -10.09
CA GLY A 48 -4.99 1.23 -11.41
C GLY A 48 -3.77 0.33 -11.49
N ASP A 49 -3.35 0.01 -12.69
CA ASP A 49 -2.26 -0.92 -12.97
C ASP A 49 -0.92 -0.20 -12.93
N TYR A 50 -0.39 0.03 -11.74
CA TYR A 50 0.89 0.70 -11.54
C TYR A 50 1.86 -0.26 -10.86
N ILE A 51 3.10 -0.33 -11.39
CA ILE A 51 4.10 -1.29 -10.89
C ILE A 51 4.68 -0.84 -9.56
N SER A 52 4.95 0.46 -9.42
CA SER A 52 5.62 1.01 -8.23
C SER A 52 5.31 2.50 -8.09
N PHE A 53 5.84 3.12 -7.04
CA PHE A 53 5.70 4.57 -6.85
C PHE A 53 6.18 5.37 -8.06
N ASP A 54 7.31 4.96 -8.67
CA ASP A 54 7.90 5.67 -9.81
C ASP A 54 6.92 5.74 -10.99
N ASP A 55 6.34 4.61 -11.33
CA ASP A 55 5.34 4.49 -12.37
C ASP A 55 4.07 5.27 -12.02
N PHE A 56 3.57 5.09 -10.80
CA PHE A 56 2.36 5.76 -10.32
C PHE A 56 2.50 7.29 -10.36
N ALA A 57 3.58 7.81 -9.79
CA ALA A 57 3.78 9.25 -9.70
C ALA A 57 4.05 9.90 -11.06
N THR A 58 4.55 9.13 -12.03
CA THR A 58 4.86 9.63 -13.37
C THR A 58 3.63 9.62 -14.28
N THR A 59 2.77 8.60 -14.19
CA THR A 59 1.73 8.37 -15.20
C THR A 59 0.30 8.50 -14.71
N ALA A 60 0.05 8.40 -13.40
CA ALA A 60 -1.31 8.52 -12.87
C ALA A 60 -1.81 9.96 -12.98
N SER A 61 -3.14 10.12 -13.02
CA SER A 61 -3.76 11.45 -13.01
C SER A 61 -3.60 12.11 -11.64
N ASP A 62 -3.71 13.44 -11.61
CA ASP A 62 -3.67 14.19 -10.35
C ASP A 62 -4.78 13.71 -9.41
N ALA A 63 -5.95 13.39 -9.93
CA ALA A 63 -7.05 12.87 -9.13
C ALA A 63 -6.71 11.52 -8.49
N GLU A 64 -6.06 10.63 -9.24
CA GLU A 64 -5.64 9.33 -8.69
C GLU A 64 -4.57 9.51 -7.62
N ILE A 65 -3.59 10.38 -7.86
CA ILE A 65 -2.51 10.64 -6.89
C ILE A 65 -3.10 11.23 -5.60
N GLY A 66 -3.93 12.25 -5.73
CA GLY A 66 -4.56 12.88 -4.57
C GLY A 66 -5.49 11.93 -3.84
N GLY A 67 -6.31 11.19 -4.57
CA GLY A 67 -7.23 10.21 -3.98
C GLY A 67 -6.49 9.11 -3.24
N PHE A 68 -5.39 8.63 -3.79
CA PHE A 68 -4.57 7.62 -3.14
C PHE A 68 -3.94 8.14 -1.83
N ALA A 69 -3.37 9.34 -1.86
CA ALA A 69 -2.77 9.93 -0.67
C ALA A 69 -3.81 10.12 0.45
N ARG A 70 -5.01 10.58 0.09
CA ARG A 70 -6.09 10.72 1.08
C ARG A 70 -6.55 9.39 1.63
N ALA A 71 -6.57 8.34 0.80
CA ALA A 71 -6.91 6.99 1.24
C ALA A 71 -5.88 6.46 2.24
N VAL A 72 -4.59 6.69 2.00
CA VAL A 72 -3.52 6.29 2.93
C VAL A 72 -3.74 6.94 4.30
N GLN A 73 -4.01 8.23 4.34
CA GLN A 73 -4.30 8.94 5.61
C GLN A 73 -5.53 8.37 6.29
N LYS A 74 -6.60 8.12 5.53
CA LYS A 74 -7.84 7.56 6.08
C LYS A 74 -7.60 6.19 6.71
N VAL A 75 -6.80 5.36 6.08
CA VAL A 75 -6.47 4.03 6.60
C VAL A 75 -5.67 4.14 7.91
N ALA A 76 -4.69 5.05 7.97
CA ALA A 76 -3.95 5.29 9.21
C ALA A 76 -4.88 5.71 10.35
N GLU A 77 -5.87 6.54 10.05
CA GLU A 77 -6.88 6.96 11.01
C GLU A 77 -7.73 5.77 11.48
N LEU A 78 -8.21 4.95 10.55
CA LEU A 78 -9.01 3.77 10.86
C LEU A 78 -8.23 2.73 11.68
N GLU A 79 -6.94 2.60 11.43
CA GLU A 79 -6.08 1.68 12.18
C GLU A 79 -5.62 2.25 13.53
N GLY A 80 -5.99 3.50 13.84
CA GLY A 80 -5.77 4.09 15.15
C GLY A 80 -4.33 4.48 15.42
N VAL A 81 -3.54 4.80 14.40
CA VAL A 81 -2.10 5.08 14.57
C VAL A 81 -1.73 6.56 14.38
N THR A 82 -2.71 7.43 14.15
CA THR A 82 -2.42 8.84 13.89
C THR A 82 -1.86 9.57 15.11
N ASP A 83 -2.36 9.28 16.31
CA ASP A 83 -1.90 9.98 17.53
C ASP A 83 -0.50 9.57 17.94
N SER A 84 -0.21 8.28 17.96
CA SER A 84 1.10 7.77 18.37
C SER A 84 2.15 7.81 17.27
N GLY A 85 1.70 7.84 16.02
CA GLY A 85 2.58 7.92 14.87
C GLY A 85 2.70 6.61 14.11
N TYR A 86 3.08 6.74 12.84
CA TYR A 86 3.22 5.59 11.96
C TYR A 86 4.28 5.89 10.91
N ARG A 87 4.73 4.84 10.24
CA ARG A 87 5.71 4.94 9.16
C ARG A 87 5.05 4.52 7.86
N LEU A 88 5.30 5.29 6.80
CA LEU A 88 4.96 4.90 5.44
C LEU A 88 6.21 4.38 4.75
N LEU A 89 6.05 3.27 4.02
CA LEU A 89 7.17 2.68 3.29
C LEU A 89 6.67 2.14 1.96
N ALA A 90 7.40 2.45 0.89
CA ALA A 90 7.12 1.92 -0.44
C ALA A 90 8.44 1.48 -1.08
N ASN A 91 8.42 0.31 -1.71
CA ASN A 91 9.59 -0.23 -2.37
C ASN A 91 9.45 -0.08 -3.87
N HIS A 92 10.51 0.44 -4.51
CA HIS A 92 10.60 0.52 -5.96
C HIS A 92 11.84 -0.24 -6.42
N GLY A 93 11.62 -1.29 -7.19
CA GLY A 93 12.67 -1.96 -7.93
C GLY A 93 13.54 -2.91 -7.12
N LYS A 94 14.60 -3.32 -7.77
CA LYS A 94 15.45 -4.44 -7.35
C LYS A 94 16.21 -4.16 -6.05
N HIS A 95 16.78 -2.97 -5.93
CA HIS A 95 17.61 -2.65 -4.76
C HIS A 95 16.80 -2.51 -3.46
N SER A 96 15.50 -2.29 -3.56
CA SER A 96 14.61 -2.24 -2.40
C SER A 96 13.88 -3.56 -2.16
N HIS A 97 14.17 -4.59 -2.96
CA HIS A 97 13.54 -5.91 -2.85
C HIS A 97 12.03 -5.86 -3.03
N GLN A 98 11.57 -5.07 -4.00
CA GLN A 98 10.14 -5.05 -4.31
C GLN A 98 9.68 -6.44 -4.75
N GLU A 99 8.81 -7.07 -3.97
CA GLU A 99 8.38 -8.45 -4.24
C GLU A 99 7.16 -8.50 -5.16
N VAL A 100 6.16 -7.64 -4.91
CA VAL A 100 4.93 -7.64 -5.72
C VAL A 100 4.96 -6.46 -6.68
N PRO A 101 4.86 -6.70 -8.00
CA PRO A 101 4.91 -5.62 -9.00
C PRO A 101 3.57 -4.92 -9.19
N HIS A 102 2.99 -4.49 -8.11
CA HIS A 102 1.84 -3.60 -8.04
C HIS A 102 2.13 -2.60 -6.92
N PHE A 103 2.08 -1.31 -7.23
CA PHE A 103 2.43 -0.27 -6.26
C PHE A 103 1.65 -0.46 -4.97
N HIS A 104 2.36 -0.40 -3.85
CA HIS A 104 1.74 -0.49 -2.54
C HIS A 104 2.54 0.29 -1.51
N VAL A 105 1.81 0.86 -0.55
CA VAL A 105 2.39 1.58 0.58
C VAL A 105 2.10 0.78 1.83
N HIS A 106 3.15 0.52 2.61
CA HIS A 106 3.02 -0.09 3.93
C HIS A 106 2.75 1.00 4.95
N ILE A 107 1.77 0.77 5.82
CA ILE A 107 1.55 1.59 7.02
C ILE A 107 1.94 0.71 8.20
N ALA A 108 2.97 1.10 8.92
CA ALA A 108 3.44 0.37 10.09
C ALA A 108 3.35 1.25 11.33
N GLY A 109 2.83 0.69 12.41
CA GLY A 109 2.64 1.43 13.66
C GLY A 109 2.10 0.55 14.76
N GLY A 110 1.45 1.17 15.74
CA GLY A 110 0.86 0.47 16.86
C GLY A 110 1.86 0.09 17.95
N GLU A 111 3.13 0.39 17.75
CA GLU A 111 4.24 0.15 18.67
C GLU A 111 5.45 0.97 18.23
N SER A 112 6.43 1.09 19.11
CA SER A 112 7.68 1.76 18.75
C SER A 112 8.42 0.93 17.69
N LEU A 113 8.68 1.53 16.54
CA LEU A 113 9.35 0.86 15.44
C LEU A 113 10.86 1.01 15.56
N PRO A 114 11.64 0.09 14.93
CA PRO A 114 13.09 0.26 14.87
C PRO A 114 13.49 1.56 14.20
N GLY A 115 14.74 1.94 14.36
CA GLY A 115 15.28 3.12 13.71
C GLY A 115 15.21 3.03 12.19
N LEU A 116 15.49 4.16 11.53
CA LEU A 116 15.40 4.28 10.08
C LEU A 116 16.31 3.25 9.39
N ILE A 117 15.77 2.57 8.41
CA ILE A 117 16.45 1.56 7.59
C ILE A 117 16.99 0.40 8.46
N ALA A 118 16.34 0.16 9.56
CA ALA A 118 16.69 -0.96 10.42
C ALA A 118 16.30 -2.28 9.77
#